data_5abbd8723da5e50ea91f6534d496f85f
#
_entry.id   5abbd8723da5e50ea91f6534d496f85f
#
_cell.length_a   1.000
_cell.length_b   1.000
_cell.length_c   1.000
_cell.angle_alpha   90.00
_cell.angle_beta   90.00
_cell.angle_gamma   90.00
#
_symmetry.space_group_name_H-M   'P 1'
#
loop_
_entity.id
_entity.type
_entity.pdbx_description
1 polymer ?
#
loop_
_entity_poly.entity_id
_entity_poly.type
_entity_poly.pdbx_seq_one_letter_code
_entity_poly.pdbx_strand_id
1 'polypeptide(L)'
;MPLGINLEKTNFFFGVCIFTGIAEHLVFYGKYLIQLNEIKNSIKGITIDSGVKMPYFWELETHAYYGYLIGILLAIFLQAYWNYEYYNKKTKSVYVMKRLPDSKEYTRTIWGAPLIQALFIVLIMIVQTILDLCLYAFVTPQLALHPDFLSHILPF
;
A
#
# COMPACT_ATOMS: atom_id res chain seq x y z
N MET A 1 -21.05 15.53 5.83
CA MET A 1 -19.88 15.88 5.00
C MET A 1 -19.80 17.39 4.93
N PRO A 2 -18.67 18.03 5.18
CA PRO A 2 -18.55 19.46 5.05
C PRO A 2 -18.74 19.86 3.59
N LEU A 3 -19.74 20.72 3.37
CA LEU A 3 -20.06 21.33 2.08
C LEU A 3 -18.86 22.17 1.63
N GLY A 4 -18.09 21.67 0.66
CA GLY A 4 -17.05 22.48 0.03
C GLY A 4 -15.68 21.86 -0.21
N ILE A 5 -15.46 20.61 0.20
CA ILE A 5 -14.26 19.87 -0.24
C ILE A 5 -14.46 19.54 -1.72
N ASN A 6 -13.47 19.83 -2.54
CA ASN A 6 -13.49 19.40 -3.94
C ASN A 6 -13.30 17.87 -3.99
N LEU A 7 -14.44 17.15 -3.84
CA LEU A 7 -14.48 15.68 -3.83
C LEU A 7 -13.82 15.07 -5.06
N GLU A 8 -13.92 15.73 -6.20
CA GLU A 8 -13.33 15.25 -7.45
C GLU A 8 -11.80 15.21 -7.37
N LYS A 9 -11.18 16.29 -6.89
CA LYS A 9 -9.71 16.33 -6.70
C LYS A 9 -9.24 15.33 -5.65
N THR A 10 -10.00 15.21 -4.56
CA THR A 10 -9.70 14.29 -3.47
C THR A 10 -9.77 12.84 -3.93
N ASN A 11 -10.83 12.49 -4.67
CA ASN A 11 -11.00 11.13 -5.19
C ASN A 11 -9.97 10.80 -6.29
N PHE A 12 -9.67 11.77 -7.16
CA PHE A 12 -8.62 11.60 -8.17
C PHE A 12 -7.26 11.31 -7.51
N PHE A 13 -6.90 12.11 -6.51
CA PHE A 13 -5.63 11.94 -5.80
C PHE A 13 -5.56 10.60 -5.06
N PHE A 14 -6.64 10.21 -4.39
CA PHE A 14 -6.75 8.91 -3.74
C PHE A 14 -6.59 7.76 -4.75
N GLY A 15 -7.23 7.87 -5.93
CA GLY A 15 -7.06 6.90 -7.01
C GLY A 15 -5.62 6.80 -7.49
N VAL A 16 -4.90 7.92 -7.62
CA VAL A 16 -3.48 7.94 -8.00
C VAL A 16 -2.63 7.23 -6.95
N CYS A 17 -2.86 7.46 -5.66
CA CYS A 17 -2.11 6.79 -4.58
C CYS A 17 -2.30 5.27 -4.61
N ILE A 18 -3.53 4.80 -4.82
CA ILE A 18 -3.80 3.36 -4.94
C ILE A 18 -3.14 2.79 -6.20
N PHE A 19 -3.28 3.48 -7.33
CA PHE A 19 -2.71 3.02 -8.60
C PHE A 19 -1.18 2.90 -8.54
N THR A 20 -0.49 3.85 -7.90
CA THR A 20 0.97 3.77 -7.70
C THR A 20 1.35 2.57 -6.84
N GLY A 21 0.63 2.31 -5.75
CA GLY A 21 0.86 1.13 -4.92
C GLY A 21 0.69 -0.17 -5.70
N ILE A 22 -0.41 -0.31 -6.45
CA ILE A 22 -0.66 -1.49 -7.30
C ILE A 22 0.42 -1.64 -8.38
N ALA A 23 0.85 -0.55 -9.00
CA ALA A 23 1.89 -0.57 -10.03
C ALA A 23 3.23 -1.11 -9.49
N GLU A 24 3.60 -0.78 -8.25
CA GLU A 24 4.80 -1.31 -7.62
C GLU A 24 4.69 -2.81 -7.31
N HIS A 25 3.50 -3.33 -6.99
CA HIS A 25 3.29 -4.77 -6.87
C HIS A 25 3.46 -5.52 -8.21
N LEU A 26 3.24 -4.90 -9.35
CA LEU A 26 3.57 -5.51 -10.64
C LEU A 26 5.07 -5.80 -10.77
N VAL A 27 5.91 -5.01 -10.12
CA VAL A 27 7.37 -5.26 -10.06
C VAL A 27 7.65 -6.53 -9.24
N PHE A 28 6.94 -6.73 -8.12
CA PHE A 28 7.02 -7.97 -7.36
C PHE A 28 6.68 -9.18 -8.23
N TYR A 29 5.54 -9.16 -8.91
CA TYR A 29 5.13 -10.24 -9.82
C TYR A 29 6.15 -10.49 -10.93
N GLY A 30 6.71 -9.42 -11.51
CA GLY A 30 7.77 -9.55 -12.51
C GLY A 30 8.99 -10.28 -11.98
N LYS A 31 9.51 -9.89 -10.83
CA LYS A 31 10.65 -10.54 -10.16
C LYS A 31 10.32 -11.98 -9.81
N TYR A 32 9.14 -12.22 -9.23
CA TYR A 32 8.69 -13.56 -8.86
C TYR A 32 8.62 -14.49 -10.07
N LEU A 33 8.03 -14.06 -11.19
CA LEU A 33 7.92 -14.86 -12.41
C LEU A 33 9.28 -15.16 -13.04
N ILE A 34 10.22 -14.23 -13.03
CA ILE A 34 11.58 -14.44 -13.53
C ILE A 34 12.24 -15.54 -12.70
N GLN A 35 12.25 -15.43 -11.38
CA GLN A 35 12.84 -16.41 -10.48
C GLN A 35 12.18 -17.79 -10.60
N LEU A 36 10.84 -17.82 -10.69
CA LEU A 36 10.09 -19.06 -10.88
C LEU A 36 10.47 -19.75 -12.19
N ASN A 37 10.68 -18.98 -13.27
CA ASN A 37 11.06 -19.51 -14.56
C ASN A 37 12.51 -20.06 -14.54
N GLU A 38 13.43 -19.40 -13.87
CA GLU A 38 14.78 -19.88 -13.65
C GLU A 38 14.80 -21.22 -12.90
N ILE A 39 14.02 -21.32 -11.82
CA ILE A 39 13.87 -22.57 -11.05
C ILE A 39 13.28 -23.68 -11.92
N LYS A 40 12.22 -23.39 -12.68
CA LYS A 40 11.60 -24.39 -13.58
C LYS A 40 12.56 -24.88 -14.67
N ASN A 41 13.38 -23.99 -15.20
CA ASN A 41 14.38 -24.35 -16.20
C ASN A 41 15.51 -25.19 -15.59
N SER A 42 15.93 -24.87 -14.36
CA SER A 42 16.93 -25.66 -13.61
C SER A 42 16.41 -27.07 -13.27
N ILE A 43 15.12 -27.20 -12.95
CA ILE A 43 14.50 -28.51 -12.69
C ILE A 43 14.36 -29.34 -13.99
N LYS A 44 14.11 -28.69 -15.13
CA LYS A 44 14.00 -29.34 -16.44
C LYS A 44 15.34 -29.63 -17.12
N GLY A 45 16.34 -28.82 -16.88
CA GLY A 45 17.71 -29.04 -17.34
C GLY A 45 18.37 -30.09 -16.46
N ILE A 46 18.94 -31.09 -17.08
CA ILE A 46 19.62 -32.30 -16.50
C ILE A 46 20.77 -31.95 -15.52
N THR A 47 21.06 -30.70 -15.32
CA THR A 47 21.97 -30.24 -14.25
C THR A 47 21.12 -29.89 -13.04
N ILE A 48 20.84 -30.91 -12.22
CA ILE A 48 20.33 -30.69 -10.86
C ILE A 48 21.47 -30.02 -10.07
N ASP A 49 21.67 -28.74 -10.30
CA ASP A 49 22.37 -27.94 -9.33
C ASP A 49 21.34 -27.70 -8.20
N SER A 50 21.39 -28.60 -7.20
CA SER A 50 20.45 -28.69 -6.08
C SER A 50 20.47 -27.48 -5.14
N GLY A 51 21.00 -26.34 -5.62
CA GLY A 51 21.20 -25.12 -4.87
C GLY A 51 20.32 -23.94 -5.24
N VAL A 52 19.57 -23.98 -6.34
CA VAL A 52 18.72 -22.84 -6.74
C VAL A 52 17.46 -22.83 -5.87
N LYS A 53 17.48 -22.01 -4.83
CA LYS A 53 16.32 -21.77 -3.96
C LYS A 53 15.64 -20.46 -4.33
N MET A 54 14.33 -20.39 -4.09
CA MET A 54 13.58 -19.16 -4.24
C MET A 54 14.08 -18.14 -3.20
N PRO A 55 14.30 -16.85 -3.55
CA PRO A 55 14.60 -15.81 -2.58
C PRO A 55 13.52 -15.74 -1.49
N TYR A 56 13.86 -15.27 -0.33
CA TYR A 56 12.87 -15.09 0.72
C TYR A 56 11.76 -14.14 0.27
N PHE A 57 10.54 -14.41 0.70
CA PHE A 57 9.36 -13.60 0.36
C PHE A 57 9.60 -12.09 0.59
N TRP A 58 10.17 -11.73 1.74
CA TRP A 58 10.44 -10.34 2.09
C TRP A 58 11.47 -9.65 1.19
N GLU A 59 12.42 -10.39 0.64
CA GLU A 59 13.40 -9.83 -0.31
C GLU A 59 12.74 -9.43 -1.63
N LEU A 60 11.77 -10.22 -2.07
CA LEU A 60 11.01 -9.94 -3.28
C LEU A 60 10.06 -8.75 -3.07
N GLU A 61 9.45 -8.65 -1.88
CA GLU A 61 8.38 -7.71 -1.57
C GLU A 61 8.85 -6.36 -1.03
N THR A 62 10.11 -6.24 -0.59
CA THR A 62 10.63 -5.03 0.08
C THR A 62 10.32 -3.74 -0.70
N HIS A 63 10.38 -3.76 -2.03
CA HIS A 63 10.12 -2.58 -2.85
C HIS A 63 8.62 -2.30 -3.07
N ALA A 64 7.76 -3.31 -2.95
CA ALA A 64 6.33 -3.18 -3.22
C ALA A 64 5.59 -2.27 -2.22
N TYR A 65 6.15 -2.06 -1.04
CA TYR A 65 5.56 -1.21 0.00
C TYR A 65 5.83 0.28 -0.17
N TYR A 66 6.88 0.67 -0.89
CA TYR A 66 7.28 2.09 -0.98
C TYR A 66 6.18 2.96 -1.60
N GLY A 67 5.48 2.49 -2.62
CA GLY A 67 4.38 3.22 -3.24
C GLY A 67 3.22 3.46 -2.27
N TYR A 68 2.86 2.46 -1.48
CA TYR A 68 1.82 2.61 -0.46
C TYR A 68 2.24 3.56 0.66
N LEU A 69 3.49 3.48 1.14
CA LEU A 69 3.99 4.38 2.18
C LEU A 69 4.01 5.83 1.70
N ILE A 70 4.49 6.07 0.48
CA ILE A 70 4.46 7.40 -0.14
C ILE A 70 3.01 7.86 -0.32
N GLY A 71 2.12 6.98 -0.79
CA GLY A 71 0.70 7.26 -0.93
C GLY A 71 0.03 7.65 0.38
N ILE A 72 0.32 6.96 1.47
CA ILE A 72 -0.20 7.27 2.81
C ILE A 72 0.28 8.64 3.28
N LEU A 73 1.58 8.92 3.15
CA LEU A 73 2.16 10.22 3.54
C LEU A 73 1.53 11.35 2.74
N LEU A 74 1.42 11.20 1.42
CA LEU A 74 0.79 12.19 0.56
C LEU A 74 -0.69 12.36 0.89
N ALA A 75 -1.45 11.28 1.13
CA ALA A 75 -2.85 11.34 1.51
C ALA A 75 -3.05 12.14 2.80
N ILE A 76 -2.21 11.91 3.81
CA ILE A 76 -2.33 12.59 5.10
C ILE A 76 -1.93 14.07 4.97
N PHE A 77 -0.73 14.37 4.46
CA PHE A 77 -0.20 15.73 4.48
C PHE A 77 -0.82 16.64 3.43
N LEU A 78 -0.89 16.19 2.19
CA LEU A 78 -1.34 17.03 1.09
C LEU A 78 -2.84 17.31 1.18
N GLN A 79 -3.63 16.31 1.55
CA GLN A 79 -5.06 16.47 1.69
C GLN A 79 -5.43 17.28 2.94
N ALA A 80 -4.73 17.07 4.06
CA ALA A 80 -4.92 17.91 5.24
C ALA A 80 -4.56 19.38 4.94
N TYR A 81 -3.49 19.61 4.17
CA TYR A 81 -3.11 20.94 3.71
C TYR A 81 -4.19 21.57 2.82
N TRP A 82 -4.74 20.86 1.84
CA TRP A 82 -5.81 21.37 0.99
C TRP A 82 -7.09 21.66 1.77
N ASN A 83 -7.45 20.80 2.73
CA ASN A 83 -8.58 21.05 3.61
C ASN A 83 -8.34 22.31 4.45
N TYR A 84 -7.15 22.44 5.03
CA TYR A 84 -6.77 23.61 5.81
C TYR A 84 -6.83 24.89 4.96
N GLU A 85 -6.27 24.88 3.74
CA GLU A 85 -6.28 26.03 2.83
C GLU A 85 -7.71 26.40 2.42
N TYR A 86 -8.53 25.41 2.11
CA TYR A 86 -9.92 25.62 1.77
C TYR A 86 -10.68 26.33 2.90
N TYR A 87 -10.52 25.84 4.12
CA TYR A 87 -11.19 26.42 5.28
C TYR A 87 -10.67 27.80 5.65
N ASN A 88 -9.39 28.08 5.44
CA ASN A 88 -8.83 29.39 5.83
C ASN A 88 -9.03 30.48 4.76
N LYS A 89 -9.05 30.16 3.47
CA LYS A 89 -8.99 31.16 2.40
C LYS A 89 -10.35 31.47 1.73
N LYS A 90 -11.31 30.56 1.75
CA LYS A 90 -12.44 30.65 0.79
C LYS A 90 -13.85 30.81 1.37
N THR A 91 -14.09 30.76 2.66
CA THR A 91 -15.50 30.73 3.11
C THR A 91 -15.82 31.62 4.30
N LYS A 92 -16.92 32.36 4.16
CA LYS A 92 -17.63 33.00 5.30
C LYS A 92 -18.01 31.95 6.38
N SER A 93 -18.06 30.66 6.02
CA SER A 93 -18.34 29.54 6.93
C SER A 93 -17.22 29.31 7.95
N VAL A 94 -15.97 29.69 7.64
CA VAL A 94 -14.87 29.66 8.62
C VAL A 94 -15.14 30.57 9.82
N TYR A 95 -15.80 31.70 9.56
CA TYR A 95 -16.19 32.63 10.63
C TYR A 95 -17.25 32.00 11.56
N VAL A 96 -18.15 31.21 11.00
CA VAL A 96 -19.15 30.46 11.74
C VAL A 96 -18.53 29.30 12.49
N MET A 97 -17.64 28.53 11.85
CA MET A 97 -16.97 27.39 12.48
C MET A 97 -15.99 27.78 13.59
N LYS A 98 -15.29 28.91 13.45
CA LYS A 98 -14.45 29.46 14.55
C LYS A 98 -15.25 29.97 15.72
N ARG A 99 -16.54 30.28 15.54
CA ARG A 99 -17.46 30.67 16.60
C ARG A 99 -18.21 29.50 17.25
N LEU A 100 -18.13 28.30 16.64
CA LEU A 100 -18.65 27.09 17.28
C LEU A 100 -17.81 26.84 18.56
N PRO A 101 -18.47 26.57 19.68
CA PRO A 101 -17.79 26.35 20.96
C PRO A 101 -16.92 25.08 20.96
N ASP A 102 -17.00 24.26 19.95
CA ASP A 102 -16.27 22.99 19.85
C ASP A 102 -15.17 23.03 18.78
N SER A 103 -13.95 23.36 19.23
CA SER A 103 -12.74 23.32 18.38
C SER A 103 -12.47 21.90 17.81
N LYS A 104 -13.07 20.87 18.41
CA LYS A 104 -12.91 19.46 17.98
C LYS A 104 -13.57 19.20 16.62
N GLU A 105 -14.69 19.85 16.31
CA GLU A 105 -15.33 19.69 15.00
C GLU A 105 -14.45 20.20 13.86
N TYR A 106 -13.74 21.30 14.06
CA TYR A 106 -12.82 21.86 13.07
C TYR A 106 -11.67 20.88 12.79
N THR A 107 -11.04 20.35 13.83
CA THR A 107 -9.96 19.37 13.71
C THR A 107 -10.44 18.09 13.04
N ARG A 108 -11.61 17.58 13.43
CA ARG A 108 -12.23 16.38 12.83
C ARG A 108 -12.52 16.57 11.34
N THR A 109 -12.89 17.77 10.93
CA THR A 109 -13.19 18.05 9.52
C THR A 109 -11.93 18.12 8.67
N ILE A 110 -10.81 18.64 9.18
CA ILE A 110 -9.55 18.71 8.45
C ILE A 110 -8.91 17.32 8.33
N TRP A 111 -8.86 16.55 9.41
CA TRP A 111 -8.09 15.32 9.49
C TRP A 111 -8.92 14.06 9.23
N GLY A 112 -10.24 14.12 9.38
CA GLY A 112 -11.09 12.93 9.30
C GLY A 112 -11.03 12.23 7.94
N ALA A 113 -11.18 12.95 6.84
CA ALA A 113 -11.14 12.38 5.50
C ALA A 113 -9.73 11.83 5.14
N PRO A 114 -8.62 12.57 5.36
CA PRO A 114 -7.27 12.04 5.14
C PRO A 114 -6.97 10.77 5.92
N LEU A 115 -7.36 10.71 7.19
CA LEU A 115 -7.12 9.53 8.03
C LEU A 115 -7.91 8.30 7.56
N ILE A 116 -9.18 8.49 7.15
CA ILE A 116 -9.98 7.40 6.59
C ILE A 116 -9.34 6.88 5.30
N GLN A 117 -8.88 7.76 4.42
CA GLN A 117 -8.22 7.34 3.18
C GLN A 117 -6.90 6.63 3.44
N ALA A 118 -6.08 7.11 4.37
CA ALA A 118 -4.86 6.44 4.79
C ALA A 118 -5.16 5.03 5.32
N LEU A 119 -6.22 4.89 6.13
CA LEU A 119 -6.67 3.58 6.64
C LEU A 119 -7.07 2.63 5.50
N PHE A 120 -7.77 3.12 4.49
CA PHE A 120 -8.13 2.33 3.31
C PHE A 120 -6.89 1.87 2.52
N ILE A 121 -5.89 2.73 2.34
CA ILE A 121 -4.63 2.35 1.67
C ILE A 121 -3.92 1.24 2.46
N VAL A 122 -3.84 1.37 3.79
CA VAL A 122 -3.26 0.33 4.67
C VAL A 122 -4.01 -0.99 4.54
N LEU A 123 -5.34 -0.95 4.49
CA LEU A 123 -6.15 -2.15 4.34
C LEU A 123 -5.92 -2.83 2.98
N ILE A 124 -5.83 -2.07 1.90
CA ILE A 124 -5.47 -2.59 0.57
C ILE A 124 -4.08 -3.21 0.60
N MET A 125 -3.09 -2.55 1.20
CA MET A 125 -1.73 -3.06 1.36
C MET A 125 -1.72 -4.41 2.08
N ILE A 126 -2.46 -4.55 3.19
CA ILE A 126 -2.54 -5.82 3.93
C ILE A 126 -3.17 -6.93 3.08
N VAL A 127 -4.28 -6.65 2.40
CA VAL A 127 -4.94 -7.63 1.52
C VAL A 127 -4.01 -8.08 0.41
N GLN A 128 -3.29 -7.14 -0.21
CA GLN A 128 -2.33 -7.44 -1.26
C GLN A 128 -1.20 -8.34 -0.76
N THR A 129 -0.60 -8.01 0.40
CA THR A 129 0.45 -8.82 1.02
C THR A 129 -0.01 -10.26 1.29
N ILE A 130 -1.24 -10.44 1.76
CA ILE A 130 -1.81 -11.77 1.98
C ILE A 130 -1.95 -12.54 0.65
N LEU A 131 -2.41 -11.87 -0.41
CA LEU A 131 -2.52 -12.48 -1.74
C LEU A 131 -1.15 -12.89 -2.28
N ASP A 132 -0.15 -12.03 -2.15
CA ASP A 132 1.21 -12.28 -2.62
C ASP A 132 1.87 -13.44 -1.84
N LEU A 133 1.62 -13.49 -0.53
CA LEU A 133 2.07 -14.59 0.32
C LEU A 133 1.38 -15.92 -0.05
N CYS A 134 0.08 -15.90 -0.32
CA CYS A 134 -0.64 -17.06 -0.81
C CYS A 134 -0.08 -17.53 -2.16
N LEU A 135 0.15 -16.61 -3.08
CA LEU A 135 0.73 -16.91 -4.38
C LEU A 135 2.12 -17.53 -4.22
N TYR A 136 2.98 -16.94 -3.38
CA TYR A 136 4.31 -17.46 -3.10
C TYR A 136 4.25 -18.88 -2.50
N ALA A 137 3.38 -19.12 -1.54
CA ALA A 137 3.27 -20.40 -0.86
C ALA A 137 2.68 -21.53 -1.73
N PHE A 138 1.67 -21.23 -2.57
CA PHE A 138 0.97 -22.25 -3.36
C PHE A 138 1.57 -22.49 -4.74
N VAL A 139 2.18 -21.48 -5.37
CA VAL A 139 2.69 -21.58 -6.73
C VAL A 139 4.16 -21.99 -6.77
N THR A 140 4.94 -21.68 -5.72
CA THR A 140 6.35 -22.06 -5.66
C THR A 140 6.50 -23.57 -5.42
N PRO A 141 7.31 -24.29 -6.23
CA PRO A 141 7.56 -25.70 -6.00
C PRO A 141 8.14 -25.96 -4.61
N GLN A 142 7.65 -26.97 -3.90
CA GLN A 142 8.07 -27.28 -2.53
C GLN A 142 9.58 -27.51 -2.39
N LEU A 143 10.21 -28.05 -3.44
CA LEU A 143 11.68 -28.27 -3.47
C LEU A 143 12.49 -26.96 -3.51
N ALA A 144 11.90 -25.87 -3.99
CA ALA A 144 12.51 -24.56 -4.09
C ALA A 144 12.23 -23.68 -2.86
N LEU A 145 11.25 -24.04 -2.04
CA LEU A 145 10.93 -23.35 -0.80
C LEU A 145 12.02 -23.65 0.26
N HIS A 146 12.34 -22.62 1.05
CA HIS A 146 13.19 -22.83 2.21
C HIS A 146 12.47 -23.70 3.24
N PRO A 147 13.15 -24.68 3.88
CA PRO A 147 12.53 -25.54 4.89
C PRO A 147 11.96 -24.73 6.08
N ASP A 148 12.55 -23.57 6.36
CA ASP A 148 12.16 -22.70 7.47
C ASP A 148 11.18 -21.57 7.03
N PHE A 149 10.52 -21.74 5.88
CA PHE A 149 9.63 -20.73 5.31
C PHE A 149 8.60 -20.21 6.32
N LEU A 150 7.96 -21.10 7.08
CA LEU A 150 6.96 -20.73 8.08
C LEU A 150 7.56 -19.99 9.28
N SER A 151 8.77 -20.33 9.72
CA SER A 151 9.44 -19.66 10.83
C SER A 151 9.90 -18.24 10.49
N HIS A 152 10.14 -17.97 9.20
CA HIS A 152 10.48 -16.64 8.73
C HIS A 152 9.27 -15.71 8.49
N ILE A 153 8.09 -16.28 8.27
CA ILE A 153 6.84 -15.50 8.12
C ILE A 153 6.22 -15.18 9.48
N LEU A 154 6.31 -16.09 10.41
CA LEU A 154 5.79 -15.96 11.76
C LEU A 154 6.97 -16.07 12.75
N PRO A 155 7.66 -14.96 13.03
CA PRO A 155 8.69 -14.95 14.07
C PRO A 155 7.99 -15.03 15.43
N PHE A 156 7.64 -16.25 15.85
CA PHE A 156 7.24 -16.56 17.21
C PHE A 156 8.39 -17.30 17.92
#